data_007bc2d1da6a0af486c9943520737650
#
_entry.id   007bc2d1da6a0af486c9943520737650
#
_cell.length_a   1.000
_cell.length_b   1.000
_cell.length_c   1.000
_cell.angle_alpha   90.00
_cell.angle_beta   90.00
_cell.angle_gamma   90.00
#
_symmetry.space_group_name_H-M   'P 1'
#
loop_
_entity.id
_entity.type
_entity.pdbx_description
1 polymer ?
#
loop_
_entity_poly.entity_id
_entity_poly.type
_entity_poly.pdbx_seq_one_letter_code
_entity_poly.pdbx_strand_id
1 'polypeptide(L)'
;MSIAKRGRLYHLRRRVPRRYRSIEPRETVWISLHTDSETIARSKADRAWSQMIEAWEARLAGNSADAEARYEAARDLARARGFRYLDAGAVAKLPVEDVVARVEAIPAPANQPDPVEAAALLGTVPEPRITVSKALELYWTLAKEKTFGKSEDQLRRWEAPRKKAIKNFVAVVGDKEIANITRDDMLDFRQHWLDRIEAGEVTANSANKDLIHLGDVLKTVNTMKRLGLVLPLGELSFKEGEKLTRPPFSEEWIRSRLLAPGALDGLNGQARALLLGMINTGYRPSEGAALTAETIRLDCDVPHISIEPEGRQLKSHYARRVIPLTGVSLKAFKQYPEGFPRYRNRATLSAVVNKFLRANGLLETPRHSMYSLRHAFEDRMLAVGIDDRIRRDLFGHRLDRERYGKGASLEHVAELVSRIAF
;
A
#
# COMPACT_ATOMS: atom_id res chain seq x y z
N MET A 1 -15.54 -32.75 -28.46
CA MET A 1 -16.78 -32.51 -27.73
C MET A 1 -17.89 -33.29 -28.41
N SER A 2 -18.69 -34.07 -27.67
CA SER A 2 -19.85 -34.71 -28.29
C SER A 2 -21.12 -33.94 -27.91
N ILE A 3 -21.71 -33.27 -28.86
CA ILE A 3 -23.08 -32.80 -28.79
C ILE A 3 -23.96 -33.88 -29.43
N ALA A 4 -25.16 -34.10 -28.86
CA ALA A 4 -26.07 -35.09 -29.36
C ALA A 4 -27.49 -34.52 -29.32
N LYS A 5 -28.30 -34.86 -30.33
CA LYS A 5 -29.69 -34.43 -30.40
C LYS A 5 -30.57 -35.37 -29.53
N ARG A 6 -31.34 -34.77 -28.64
CA ARG A 6 -32.32 -35.51 -27.81
C ARG A 6 -33.67 -34.81 -27.94
N GLY A 7 -34.61 -35.49 -28.57
CA GLY A 7 -35.84 -34.87 -28.96
C GLY A 7 -35.61 -33.78 -30.04
N ARG A 8 -36.11 -32.58 -29.82
CA ARG A 8 -35.98 -31.46 -30.74
C ARG A 8 -34.73 -30.60 -30.50
N LEU A 9 -34.03 -30.79 -29.34
CA LEU A 9 -32.95 -29.92 -28.91
C LEU A 9 -31.58 -30.66 -28.89
N TYR A 10 -30.53 -29.90 -29.11
CA TYR A 10 -29.16 -30.38 -28.91
C TYR A 10 -28.75 -30.30 -27.42
N HIS A 11 -27.95 -31.31 -26.99
CA HIS A 11 -27.42 -31.39 -25.64
C HIS A 11 -25.92 -31.65 -25.74
N LEU A 12 -25.18 -31.06 -24.80
CA LEU A 12 -23.80 -31.44 -24.55
C LEU A 12 -23.77 -32.69 -23.66
N ARG A 13 -23.06 -33.73 -24.11
CA ARG A 13 -22.84 -34.96 -23.33
C ARG A 13 -21.40 -35.01 -22.88
N ARG A 14 -21.14 -35.04 -21.58
CA ARG A 14 -19.78 -35.14 -21.03
C ARG A 14 -19.73 -36.03 -19.78
N ARG A 15 -18.60 -36.74 -19.62
CA ARG A 15 -18.30 -37.50 -18.41
C ARG A 15 -17.95 -36.55 -17.28
N VAL A 16 -18.46 -36.85 -16.08
CA VAL A 16 -18.15 -36.09 -14.87
C VAL A 16 -16.72 -36.37 -14.43
N PRO A 17 -15.87 -35.33 -14.26
CA PRO A 17 -14.52 -35.51 -13.75
C PRO A 17 -14.51 -36.14 -12.37
N ARG A 18 -13.49 -36.96 -12.07
CA ARG A 18 -13.39 -37.72 -10.78
C ARG A 18 -13.52 -36.82 -9.56
N ARG A 19 -13.00 -35.59 -9.64
CA ARG A 19 -13.03 -34.58 -8.57
C ARG A 19 -14.44 -34.24 -8.10
N TYR A 20 -15.45 -34.28 -9.00
CA TYR A 20 -16.82 -33.86 -8.68
C TYR A 20 -17.77 -35.03 -8.38
N ARG A 21 -17.27 -36.27 -8.33
CA ARG A 21 -18.12 -37.45 -8.10
C ARG A 21 -18.79 -37.50 -6.70
N SER A 22 -18.23 -36.79 -5.73
CA SER A 22 -18.85 -36.66 -4.40
C SER A 22 -20.10 -35.78 -4.39
N ILE A 23 -20.23 -34.89 -5.37
CA ILE A 23 -21.36 -33.94 -5.47
C ILE A 23 -22.24 -34.16 -6.70
N GLU A 24 -21.73 -34.92 -7.69
CA GLU A 24 -22.45 -35.30 -8.90
C GLU A 24 -22.33 -36.84 -9.11
N PRO A 25 -23.34 -37.59 -8.70
CA PRO A 25 -23.27 -39.05 -8.72
C PRO A 25 -23.35 -39.65 -10.11
N ARG A 26 -23.85 -38.90 -11.09
CA ARG A 26 -23.95 -39.38 -12.47
C ARG A 26 -22.58 -39.51 -13.12
N GLU A 27 -22.33 -40.59 -13.82
CA GLU A 27 -21.07 -40.76 -14.58
C GLU A 27 -20.96 -39.82 -15.78
N THR A 28 -22.11 -39.47 -16.34
CA THR A 28 -22.23 -38.61 -17.55
C THR A 28 -23.40 -37.66 -17.37
N VAL A 29 -23.16 -36.40 -17.63
CA VAL A 29 -24.18 -35.35 -17.62
C VAL A 29 -24.61 -34.98 -19.03
N TRP A 30 -25.86 -34.60 -19.16
CA TRP A 30 -26.49 -34.08 -20.36
C TRP A 30 -26.96 -32.67 -20.09
N ILE A 31 -26.38 -31.68 -20.77
CA ILE A 31 -26.71 -30.26 -20.59
C ILE A 31 -27.46 -29.79 -21.82
N SER A 32 -28.69 -29.33 -21.66
CA SER A 32 -29.47 -28.74 -22.77
C SER A 32 -28.78 -27.47 -23.26
N LEU A 33 -28.64 -27.36 -24.58
CA LEU A 33 -28.08 -26.15 -25.23
C LEU A 33 -29.19 -25.20 -25.73
N HIS A 34 -30.44 -25.57 -25.47
CA HIS A 34 -31.64 -24.77 -25.82
C HIS A 34 -31.61 -24.27 -27.25
N THR A 35 -31.28 -25.18 -28.19
CA THR A 35 -31.28 -24.90 -29.63
C THR A 35 -31.47 -26.21 -30.42
N ASP A 36 -32.13 -26.10 -31.57
CA ASP A 36 -32.26 -27.16 -32.58
C ASP A 36 -31.22 -27.07 -33.71
N SER A 37 -30.43 -26.00 -33.72
CA SER A 37 -29.34 -25.79 -34.67
C SER A 37 -28.03 -26.36 -34.14
N GLU A 38 -27.38 -27.24 -34.94
CA GLU A 38 -26.10 -27.87 -34.59
C GLU A 38 -24.95 -26.84 -34.47
N THR A 39 -24.92 -25.85 -35.37
CA THR A 39 -23.91 -24.80 -35.39
C THR A 39 -23.97 -23.95 -34.13
N ILE A 40 -25.18 -23.52 -33.71
CA ILE A 40 -25.38 -22.77 -32.48
C ILE A 40 -25.06 -23.65 -31.24
N ALA A 41 -25.44 -24.92 -31.29
CA ALA A 41 -25.11 -25.85 -30.21
C ALA A 41 -23.59 -26.00 -29.99
N ARG A 42 -22.81 -26.08 -31.05
CA ARG A 42 -21.36 -26.16 -31.00
C ARG A 42 -20.75 -24.89 -30.37
N SER A 43 -21.23 -23.71 -30.75
CA SER A 43 -20.74 -22.44 -30.17
C SER A 43 -21.10 -22.26 -28.69
N LYS A 44 -22.23 -22.85 -28.25
CA LYS A 44 -22.68 -22.78 -26.83
C LYS A 44 -22.04 -23.85 -25.92
N ALA A 45 -21.54 -24.95 -26.50
CA ALA A 45 -21.13 -26.12 -25.75
C ALA A 45 -20.01 -25.85 -24.73
N ASP A 46 -18.99 -25.09 -25.09
CA ASP A 46 -17.88 -24.76 -24.19
C ASP A 46 -18.31 -23.88 -23.03
N ARG A 47 -19.14 -22.89 -23.33
CA ARG A 47 -19.69 -22.00 -22.28
C ARG A 47 -20.59 -22.78 -21.30
N ALA A 48 -21.45 -23.65 -21.80
CA ALA A 48 -22.31 -24.49 -20.96
C ALA A 48 -21.49 -25.44 -20.08
N TRP A 49 -20.38 -25.96 -20.59
CA TRP A 49 -19.46 -26.81 -19.80
C TRP A 49 -18.73 -26.02 -18.73
N SER A 50 -18.20 -24.85 -19.06
CA SER A 50 -17.51 -23.96 -18.09
C SER A 50 -18.46 -23.58 -16.95
N GLN A 51 -19.71 -23.19 -17.26
CA GLN A 51 -20.72 -22.89 -16.25
C GLN A 51 -21.03 -24.08 -15.33
N MET A 52 -21.06 -25.31 -15.89
CA MET A 52 -21.27 -26.52 -15.08
C MET A 52 -20.08 -26.79 -14.14
N ILE A 53 -18.85 -26.61 -14.63
CA ILE A 53 -17.64 -26.75 -13.79
C ILE A 53 -17.64 -25.69 -12.68
N GLU A 54 -17.92 -24.44 -13.00
CA GLU A 54 -18.01 -23.34 -12.00
C GLU A 54 -19.06 -23.68 -10.91
N ALA A 55 -20.24 -24.19 -11.31
CA ALA A 55 -21.27 -24.62 -10.37
C ALA A 55 -20.79 -25.79 -9.46
N TRP A 56 -20.06 -26.76 -9.99
CA TRP A 56 -19.50 -27.85 -9.20
C TRP A 56 -18.37 -27.38 -8.25
N GLU A 57 -17.49 -26.48 -8.69
CA GLU A 57 -16.46 -25.89 -7.81
C GLU A 57 -17.12 -25.11 -6.66
N ALA A 58 -18.11 -24.26 -6.98
CA ALA A 58 -18.86 -23.52 -5.97
C ALA A 58 -19.59 -24.47 -4.98
N ARG A 59 -20.15 -25.57 -5.49
CA ARG A 59 -20.82 -26.56 -4.65
C ARG A 59 -19.84 -27.30 -3.70
N LEU A 60 -18.64 -27.62 -4.17
CA LEU A 60 -17.57 -28.15 -3.31
C LEU A 60 -17.14 -27.12 -2.25
N ALA A 61 -16.98 -25.86 -2.64
CA ALA A 61 -16.62 -24.78 -1.73
C ALA A 61 -17.73 -24.49 -0.70
N GLY A 62 -19.00 -24.67 -1.07
CA GLY A 62 -20.16 -24.50 -0.18
C GLY A 62 -20.15 -25.43 1.04
N ASN A 63 -19.42 -26.55 0.98
CA ASN A 63 -19.20 -27.47 2.12
C ASN A 63 -17.96 -27.13 2.95
N SER A 64 -17.27 -26.03 2.65
CA SER A 64 -16.08 -25.60 3.40
C SER A 64 -16.43 -25.23 4.85
N ALA A 65 -15.50 -25.46 5.77
CA ALA A 65 -15.58 -24.95 7.13
C ALA A 65 -15.34 -23.41 7.18
N ASP A 66 -14.71 -22.84 6.15
CA ASP A 66 -14.46 -21.42 6.04
C ASP A 66 -15.76 -20.67 5.65
N ALA A 67 -16.17 -19.71 6.51
CA ALA A 67 -17.38 -18.92 6.32
C ALA A 67 -17.31 -18.01 5.06
N GLU A 68 -16.13 -17.49 4.73
CA GLU A 68 -15.93 -16.65 3.53
C GLU A 68 -16.05 -17.48 2.26
N ALA A 69 -15.40 -18.67 2.24
CA ALA A 69 -15.51 -19.59 1.11
C ALA A 69 -16.95 -20.08 0.90
N ARG A 70 -17.71 -20.35 1.99
CA ARG A 70 -19.16 -20.70 1.88
C ARG A 70 -20.00 -19.57 1.31
N TYR A 71 -19.76 -18.34 1.76
CA TYR A 71 -20.53 -17.19 1.29
C TYR A 71 -20.24 -16.87 -0.18
N GLU A 72 -18.97 -16.86 -0.59
CA GLU A 72 -18.59 -16.70 -2.00
C GLU A 72 -19.18 -17.81 -2.86
N ALA A 73 -19.12 -19.05 -2.41
CA ALA A 73 -19.73 -20.20 -3.08
C ALA A 73 -21.26 -20.04 -3.24
N ALA A 74 -21.93 -19.54 -2.21
CA ALA A 74 -23.39 -19.29 -2.29
C ALA A 74 -23.70 -18.19 -3.32
N ARG A 75 -22.89 -17.15 -3.42
CA ARG A 75 -23.05 -16.10 -4.44
C ARG A 75 -22.85 -16.63 -5.86
N ASP A 76 -21.84 -17.49 -6.04
CA ASP A 76 -21.56 -18.07 -7.35
C ASP A 76 -22.62 -19.09 -7.77
N LEU A 77 -23.13 -19.89 -6.84
CA LEU A 77 -24.25 -20.81 -7.09
C LEU A 77 -25.53 -20.04 -7.47
N ALA A 78 -25.87 -19.01 -6.73
CA ALA A 78 -27.02 -18.15 -7.07
C ALA A 78 -26.87 -17.58 -8.48
N ARG A 79 -25.70 -17.06 -8.83
CA ARG A 79 -25.41 -16.53 -10.18
C ARG A 79 -25.51 -17.61 -11.26
N ALA A 80 -24.98 -18.81 -11.00
CA ALA A 80 -25.05 -19.92 -11.94
C ALA A 80 -26.49 -20.38 -12.22
N ARG A 81 -27.41 -20.12 -11.30
CA ARG A 81 -28.86 -20.37 -11.44
C ARG A 81 -29.63 -19.18 -12.02
N GLY A 82 -28.93 -18.07 -12.36
CA GLY A 82 -29.55 -16.87 -12.92
C GLY A 82 -30.07 -15.87 -11.88
N PHE A 83 -29.76 -16.05 -10.60
CA PHE A 83 -30.20 -15.17 -9.52
C PHE A 83 -29.04 -14.36 -8.93
N ARG A 84 -29.35 -13.18 -8.41
CA ARG A 84 -28.46 -12.47 -7.49
C ARG A 84 -28.61 -13.09 -6.10
N TYR A 85 -27.51 -13.34 -5.39
CA TYR A 85 -27.56 -13.69 -3.98
C TYR A 85 -28.21 -12.55 -3.18
N LEU A 86 -29.16 -12.91 -2.34
CA LEU A 86 -29.84 -12.05 -1.37
C LEU A 86 -29.85 -12.79 -0.03
N ASP A 87 -29.75 -12.10 1.09
CA ASP A 87 -29.97 -12.70 2.41
C ASP A 87 -31.42 -13.17 2.57
N ALA A 88 -31.66 -14.08 3.50
CA ALA A 88 -32.98 -14.68 3.71
C ALA A 88 -34.08 -13.64 4.01
N GLY A 89 -33.73 -12.55 4.73
CA GLY A 89 -34.67 -11.47 5.01
C GLY A 89 -35.04 -10.67 3.78
N ALA A 90 -34.12 -10.50 2.83
CA ALA A 90 -34.40 -9.87 1.55
C ALA A 90 -35.15 -10.81 0.62
N VAL A 91 -34.85 -12.12 0.60
CA VAL A 91 -35.61 -13.13 -0.16
C VAL A 91 -37.06 -13.16 0.30
N ALA A 92 -37.33 -13.14 1.61
CA ALA A 92 -38.70 -13.16 2.16
C ALA A 92 -39.53 -11.92 1.80
N LYS A 93 -38.91 -10.85 1.34
CA LYS A 93 -39.60 -9.60 0.88
C LYS A 93 -39.84 -9.54 -0.63
N LEU A 94 -39.34 -10.53 -1.38
CA LEU A 94 -39.59 -10.59 -2.83
C LEU A 94 -41.07 -10.91 -3.15
N PRO A 95 -41.55 -10.57 -4.35
CA PRO A 95 -42.79 -11.08 -4.88
C PRO A 95 -42.83 -12.62 -4.82
N VAL A 96 -44.03 -13.19 -4.58
CA VAL A 96 -44.18 -14.64 -4.43
C VAL A 96 -43.67 -15.41 -5.65
N GLU A 97 -43.85 -14.87 -6.85
CA GLU A 97 -43.40 -15.47 -8.10
C GLU A 97 -41.88 -15.60 -8.13
N ASP A 98 -41.13 -14.60 -7.62
CA ASP A 98 -39.68 -14.62 -7.56
C ASP A 98 -39.16 -15.62 -6.52
N VAL A 99 -39.86 -15.76 -5.39
CA VAL A 99 -39.53 -16.77 -4.36
C VAL A 99 -39.75 -18.17 -4.92
N VAL A 100 -40.88 -18.41 -5.59
CA VAL A 100 -41.21 -19.69 -6.23
C VAL A 100 -40.17 -20.03 -7.30
N ALA A 101 -39.78 -19.10 -8.15
CA ALA A 101 -38.77 -19.32 -9.17
C ALA A 101 -37.41 -19.74 -8.56
N ARG A 102 -37.02 -19.18 -7.39
CA ARG A 102 -35.83 -19.58 -6.66
C ARG A 102 -35.95 -21.01 -6.11
N VAL A 103 -37.10 -21.36 -5.55
CA VAL A 103 -37.36 -22.72 -5.03
C VAL A 103 -37.35 -23.75 -6.15
N GLU A 104 -37.96 -23.50 -7.27
CA GLU A 104 -38.01 -24.39 -8.44
C GLU A 104 -36.62 -24.59 -9.08
N ALA A 105 -35.71 -23.59 -8.94
CA ALA A 105 -34.36 -23.67 -9.44
C ALA A 105 -33.43 -24.54 -8.55
N ILE A 106 -33.87 -24.94 -7.35
CA ILE A 106 -33.11 -25.81 -6.46
C ILE A 106 -33.09 -27.25 -7.03
N PRO A 107 -31.92 -27.83 -7.33
CA PRO A 107 -31.86 -29.23 -7.76
C PRO A 107 -32.36 -30.19 -6.67
N ALA A 108 -33.20 -31.11 -7.02
CA ALA A 108 -33.70 -32.13 -6.09
C ALA A 108 -33.36 -33.54 -6.59
N PRO A 109 -32.09 -33.99 -6.52
CA PRO A 109 -31.76 -35.37 -6.88
C PRO A 109 -32.46 -36.34 -5.93
N ALA A 110 -33.07 -37.37 -6.48
CA ALA A 110 -33.86 -38.36 -5.73
C ALA A 110 -34.98 -37.75 -4.84
N ASN A 111 -35.63 -36.70 -5.30
CA ASN A 111 -36.69 -35.94 -4.60
C ASN A 111 -36.25 -35.26 -3.29
N GLN A 112 -34.93 -35.09 -3.06
CA GLN A 112 -34.41 -34.32 -1.93
C GLN A 112 -33.71 -33.06 -2.43
N PRO A 113 -34.14 -31.85 -1.96
CA PRO A 113 -33.49 -30.61 -2.34
C PRO A 113 -32.02 -30.62 -1.90
N ASP A 114 -31.12 -30.16 -2.77
CA ASP A 114 -29.71 -30.00 -2.41
C ASP A 114 -29.56 -28.87 -1.36
N PRO A 115 -29.04 -29.17 -0.15
CA PRO A 115 -29.00 -28.19 0.92
C PRO A 115 -28.05 -27.02 0.66
N VAL A 116 -26.97 -27.19 -0.10
CA VAL A 116 -26.01 -26.14 -0.42
C VAL A 116 -26.63 -25.18 -1.46
N GLU A 117 -27.29 -25.71 -2.47
CA GLU A 117 -28.00 -24.93 -3.48
C GLU A 117 -29.22 -24.22 -2.87
N ALA A 118 -29.97 -24.89 -2.01
CA ALA A 118 -31.07 -24.27 -1.27
C ALA A 118 -30.60 -23.11 -0.41
N ALA A 119 -29.49 -23.28 0.34
CA ALA A 119 -28.92 -22.22 1.13
C ALA A 119 -28.46 -21.03 0.28
N ALA A 120 -27.92 -21.26 -0.91
CA ALA A 120 -27.50 -20.22 -1.83
C ALA A 120 -28.68 -19.44 -2.43
N LEU A 121 -29.74 -20.13 -2.86
CA LEU A 121 -30.88 -19.52 -3.53
C LEU A 121 -31.87 -18.84 -2.56
N LEU A 122 -31.99 -19.37 -1.34
CA LEU A 122 -32.87 -18.83 -0.29
C LEU A 122 -32.12 -17.90 0.69
N GLY A 123 -30.80 -17.70 0.50
CA GLY A 123 -30.05 -16.68 1.23
C GLY A 123 -29.77 -17.01 2.68
N THR A 124 -29.69 -18.30 3.05
CA THR A 124 -29.44 -18.72 4.43
C THR A 124 -27.97 -18.83 4.82
N VAL A 125 -27.04 -18.59 3.88
CA VAL A 125 -25.60 -18.48 4.17
C VAL A 125 -25.30 -17.08 4.70
N PRO A 126 -24.89 -16.91 5.96
CA PRO A 126 -24.65 -15.59 6.51
C PRO A 126 -23.42 -14.94 5.86
N GLU A 127 -23.49 -13.62 5.67
CA GLU A 127 -22.30 -12.86 5.26
C GLU A 127 -21.22 -12.99 6.33
N PRO A 128 -19.95 -13.25 5.95
CA PRO A 128 -18.85 -13.41 6.91
C PRO A 128 -18.64 -12.12 7.69
N ARG A 129 -18.49 -12.26 8.99
CA ARG A 129 -18.20 -11.14 9.88
C ARG A 129 -16.80 -10.62 9.64
N ILE A 130 -16.67 -9.32 9.47
CA ILE A 130 -15.38 -8.67 9.23
C ILE A 130 -14.84 -8.20 10.59
N THR A 131 -13.89 -8.94 11.17
CA THR A 131 -13.16 -8.49 12.36
C THR A 131 -12.12 -7.42 12.00
N VAL A 132 -11.56 -6.76 13.01
CA VAL A 132 -10.50 -5.74 12.82
C VAL A 132 -9.27 -6.34 12.13
N SER A 133 -8.87 -7.56 12.51
CA SER A 133 -7.76 -8.27 11.83
C SER A 133 -8.11 -8.62 10.38
N LYS A 134 -9.33 -9.09 10.14
CA LYS A 134 -9.80 -9.38 8.78
C LYS A 134 -9.91 -8.13 7.93
N ALA A 135 -10.30 -7.01 8.52
CA ALA A 135 -10.32 -5.71 7.83
C ALA A 135 -8.92 -5.31 7.32
N LEU A 136 -7.85 -5.61 8.08
CA LEU A 136 -6.48 -5.37 7.61
C LEU A 136 -6.11 -6.26 6.41
N GLU A 137 -6.51 -7.53 6.42
CA GLU A 137 -6.27 -8.42 5.27
C GLU A 137 -6.97 -7.92 4.01
N LEU A 138 -8.24 -7.57 4.12
CA LEU A 138 -9.02 -6.99 3.03
C LEU A 138 -8.45 -5.65 2.54
N TYR A 139 -7.93 -4.83 3.46
CA TYR A 139 -7.38 -3.52 3.14
C TYR A 139 -6.27 -3.57 2.08
N TRP A 140 -5.40 -4.59 2.10
CA TRP A 140 -4.30 -4.69 1.15
C TRP A 140 -4.78 -4.78 -0.30
N THR A 141 -5.87 -5.51 -0.53
CA THR A 141 -6.48 -5.62 -1.86
C THR A 141 -7.29 -4.38 -2.22
N LEU A 142 -8.09 -3.88 -1.27
CA LEU A 142 -8.99 -2.74 -1.49
C LEU A 142 -8.26 -1.41 -1.67
N ALA A 143 -7.08 -1.25 -1.07
CA ALA A 143 -6.25 -0.04 -1.15
C ALA A 143 -5.08 -0.18 -2.13
N LYS A 144 -5.16 -1.09 -3.10
CA LYS A 144 -4.08 -1.39 -4.05
C LYS A 144 -3.60 -0.16 -4.82
N GLU A 145 -4.52 0.75 -5.16
CA GLU A 145 -4.17 2.01 -5.85
C GLU A 145 -3.20 2.88 -5.06
N LYS A 146 -3.21 2.82 -3.71
CA LYS A 146 -2.27 3.57 -2.85
C LYS A 146 -0.84 3.03 -2.92
N THR A 147 -0.64 1.89 -3.60
CA THR A 147 0.66 1.21 -3.68
C THR A 147 1.33 1.34 -5.04
N PHE A 148 0.64 1.87 -6.05
CA PHE A 148 1.19 1.99 -7.40
C PHE A 148 2.48 2.79 -7.43
N GLY A 149 3.49 2.25 -8.11
CA GLY A 149 4.80 2.88 -8.26
C GLY A 149 5.69 2.86 -7.01
N LYS A 150 5.27 2.23 -5.91
CA LYS A 150 6.13 2.06 -4.72
C LYS A 150 7.13 0.93 -4.90
N SER A 151 8.36 1.16 -4.45
CA SER A 151 9.36 0.08 -4.30
C SER A 151 8.97 -0.85 -3.14
N GLU A 152 9.57 -2.05 -3.08
CA GLU A 152 9.34 -3.01 -1.99
C GLU A 152 9.60 -2.42 -0.60
N ASP A 153 10.65 -1.62 -0.45
CA ASP A 153 10.96 -0.92 0.81
C ASP A 153 9.90 0.12 1.15
N GLN A 154 9.37 0.83 0.15
CA GLN A 154 8.26 1.77 0.35
C GLN A 154 6.96 1.04 0.72
N LEU A 155 6.69 -0.13 0.14
CA LEU A 155 5.56 -0.97 0.50
C LEU A 155 5.67 -1.43 1.96
N ARG A 156 6.81 -2.00 2.36
CA ARG A 156 7.03 -2.40 3.76
C ARG A 156 6.81 -1.24 4.75
N ARG A 157 7.34 -0.04 4.43
CA ARG A 157 7.15 1.17 5.27
C ARG A 157 5.73 1.71 5.26
N TRP A 158 4.97 1.47 4.22
CA TRP A 158 3.56 1.81 4.14
C TRP A 158 2.68 0.82 4.92
N GLU A 159 3.01 -0.46 4.91
CA GLU A 159 2.28 -1.51 5.63
C GLU A 159 2.55 -1.49 7.14
N ALA A 160 3.82 -1.34 7.55
CA ALA A 160 4.25 -1.51 8.93
C ALA A 160 3.45 -0.67 9.95
N PRO A 161 3.16 0.63 9.71
CA PRO A 161 2.36 1.41 10.65
C PRO A 161 0.92 0.93 10.79
N ARG A 162 0.31 0.43 9.71
CA ARG A 162 -1.06 -0.12 9.72
C ARG A 162 -1.13 -1.42 10.47
N LYS A 163 -0.18 -2.34 10.21
CA LYS A 163 -0.03 -3.60 10.95
C LYS A 163 0.14 -3.33 12.45
N LYS A 164 0.97 -2.33 12.80
CA LYS A 164 1.18 -1.92 14.19
C LYS A 164 -0.10 -1.38 14.81
N ALA A 165 -0.81 -0.47 14.16
CA ALA A 165 -2.03 0.14 14.68
C ALA A 165 -3.13 -0.90 14.95
N ILE A 166 -3.34 -1.81 14.00
CA ILE A 166 -4.31 -2.92 14.17
C ILE A 166 -3.87 -3.84 15.32
N LYS A 167 -2.59 -4.22 15.37
CA LYS A 167 -2.07 -5.05 16.48
C LYS A 167 -2.29 -4.39 17.83
N ASN A 168 -2.04 -3.09 17.95
CA ASN A 168 -2.23 -2.35 19.19
C ASN A 168 -3.71 -2.28 19.58
N PHE A 169 -4.60 -2.02 18.62
CA PHE A 169 -6.05 -2.00 18.88
C PHE A 169 -6.54 -3.38 19.34
N VAL A 170 -6.18 -4.45 18.65
CA VAL A 170 -6.57 -5.82 19.01
C VAL A 170 -6.04 -6.21 20.41
N ALA A 171 -4.84 -5.75 20.76
CA ALA A 171 -4.27 -6.00 22.09
C ALA A 171 -5.03 -5.32 23.24
N VAL A 172 -5.63 -4.15 23.00
CA VAL A 172 -6.34 -3.35 24.02
C VAL A 172 -7.83 -3.69 24.08
N VAL A 173 -8.47 -3.78 22.91
CA VAL A 173 -9.94 -3.90 22.78
C VAL A 173 -10.37 -5.32 22.42
N GLY A 174 -9.50 -6.09 21.79
CA GLY A 174 -9.82 -7.40 21.22
C GLY A 174 -10.09 -7.33 19.73
N ASP A 175 -10.10 -8.50 19.07
CA ASP A 175 -10.40 -8.62 17.64
C ASP A 175 -11.91 -8.65 17.37
N LYS A 176 -12.57 -7.51 17.62
CA LYS A 176 -14.02 -7.33 17.43
C LYS A 176 -14.39 -7.23 15.94
N GLU A 177 -15.64 -7.53 15.64
CA GLU A 177 -16.25 -7.15 14.36
C GLU A 177 -16.28 -5.63 14.22
N ILE A 178 -15.94 -5.11 13.03
CA ILE A 178 -15.92 -3.66 12.79
C ILE A 178 -17.29 -2.99 12.97
N ALA A 179 -18.37 -3.74 12.77
CA ALA A 179 -19.73 -3.28 13.01
C ALA A 179 -20.07 -3.11 14.51
N ASN A 180 -19.33 -3.81 15.37
CA ASN A 180 -19.57 -3.85 16.82
C ASN A 180 -18.56 -2.99 17.59
N ILE A 181 -17.72 -2.20 16.91
CA ILE A 181 -16.83 -1.24 17.57
C ILE A 181 -17.67 -0.09 18.11
N THR A 182 -17.64 0.09 19.43
CA THR A 182 -18.36 1.15 20.13
C THR A 182 -17.49 2.39 20.34
N ARG A 183 -18.13 3.48 20.77
CA ARG A 183 -17.41 4.68 21.21
C ARG A 183 -16.52 4.40 22.41
N ASP A 184 -16.98 3.57 23.34
CA ASP A 184 -16.22 3.20 24.54
C ASP A 184 -14.97 2.42 24.18
N ASP A 185 -15.02 1.49 23.24
CA ASP A 185 -13.84 0.80 22.71
C ASP A 185 -12.78 1.77 22.18
N MET A 186 -13.21 2.82 21.49
CA MET A 186 -12.29 3.84 20.96
C MET A 186 -11.75 4.76 22.06
N LEU A 187 -12.52 5.02 23.12
CA LEU A 187 -12.07 5.78 24.28
C LEU A 187 -11.07 4.95 25.10
N ASP A 188 -11.30 3.65 25.30
CA ASP A 188 -10.35 2.74 25.95
C ASP A 188 -9.02 2.68 25.18
N PHE A 189 -9.09 2.57 23.86
CA PHE A 189 -7.90 2.61 23.02
C PHE A 189 -7.18 3.97 23.09
N ARG A 190 -7.93 5.07 23.18
CA ARG A 190 -7.38 6.40 23.40
C ARG A 190 -6.73 6.53 24.80
N GLN A 191 -7.38 5.99 25.84
CA GLN A 191 -6.84 6.02 27.20
C GLN A 191 -5.51 5.25 27.28
N HIS A 192 -5.42 4.07 26.68
CA HIS A 192 -4.15 3.33 26.57
C HIS A 192 -2.99 4.21 26.01
N TRP A 193 -3.29 5.04 25.01
CA TRP A 193 -2.27 5.94 24.47
C TRP A 193 -1.99 7.12 25.40
N LEU A 194 -3.00 7.64 26.11
CA LEU A 194 -2.82 8.72 27.07
C LEU A 194 -1.87 8.29 28.19
N ASP A 195 -2.11 7.13 28.79
CA ASP A 195 -1.28 6.58 29.87
C ASP A 195 0.20 6.46 29.44
N ARG A 196 0.43 6.03 28.22
CA ARG A 196 1.79 5.91 27.67
C ARG A 196 2.45 7.25 27.32
N ILE A 197 1.64 8.25 26.96
CA ILE A 197 2.14 9.62 26.77
C ILE A 197 2.53 10.21 28.12
N GLU A 198 1.72 10.04 29.16
CA GLU A 198 1.98 10.51 30.52
C GLU A 198 3.21 9.83 31.14
N ALA A 199 3.41 8.53 30.86
CA ALA A 199 4.61 7.79 31.22
C ALA A 199 5.87 8.20 30.44
N GLY A 200 5.75 9.08 29.43
CA GLY A 200 6.87 9.50 28.58
C GLY A 200 7.37 8.43 27.59
N GLU A 201 6.67 7.32 27.43
CA GLU A 201 7.06 6.22 26.54
C GLU A 201 6.89 6.57 25.06
N VAL A 202 5.87 7.38 24.73
CA VAL A 202 5.53 7.77 23.36
C VAL A 202 5.14 9.26 23.32
N THR A 203 5.24 9.84 22.12
CA THR A 203 4.77 11.21 21.88
C THR A 203 3.33 11.21 21.38
N ALA A 204 2.58 12.30 21.63
CA ALA A 204 1.23 12.52 21.09
C ALA A 204 1.18 12.30 19.56
N ASN A 205 2.19 12.75 18.81
CA ASN A 205 2.31 12.52 17.37
C ASN A 205 2.38 11.02 17.01
N SER A 206 3.05 10.21 17.83
CA SER A 206 3.16 8.76 17.61
C SER A 206 1.82 8.06 17.87
N ALA A 207 1.10 8.45 18.93
CA ALA A 207 -0.23 7.95 19.24
C ALA A 207 -1.25 8.35 18.16
N ASN A 208 -1.25 9.62 17.73
CA ASN A 208 -2.12 10.11 16.65
C ASN A 208 -1.92 9.32 15.35
N LYS A 209 -0.68 8.93 15.03
CA LYS A 209 -0.43 8.09 13.84
C LYS A 209 -1.08 6.72 13.93
N ASP A 210 -1.10 6.08 15.09
CA ASP A 210 -1.78 4.80 15.25
C ASP A 210 -3.31 4.96 15.09
N LEU A 211 -3.91 6.02 15.66
CA LEU A 211 -5.32 6.35 15.47
C LEU A 211 -5.66 6.60 13.98
N ILE A 212 -4.80 7.36 13.28
CA ILE A 212 -4.96 7.66 11.85
C ILE A 212 -4.88 6.37 11.02
N HIS A 213 -3.92 5.49 11.29
CA HIS A 213 -3.74 4.26 10.53
C HIS A 213 -4.84 3.23 10.79
N LEU A 214 -5.31 3.10 12.04
CA LEU A 214 -6.51 2.32 12.36
C LEU A 214 -7.72 2.86 11.59
N GLY A 215 -7.97 4.16 11.66
CA GLY A 215 -9.07 4.82 10.97
C GLY A 215 -9.00 4.67 9.45
N ASP A 216 -7.80 4.75 8.85
CA ASP A 216 -7.60 4.54 7.40
C ASP A 216 -8.01 3.11 6.98
N VAL A 217 -7.63 2.09 7.74
CA VAL A 217 -8.00 0.69 7.46
C VAL A 217 -9.53 0.52 7.56
N LEU A 218 -10.12 0.90 8.68
CA LEU A 218 -11.55 0.69 8.93
C LEU A 218 -12.43 1.48 7.95
N LYS A 219 -12.12 2.76 7.69
CA LYS A 219 -12.86 3.59 6.72
C LYS A 219 -12.74 3.04 5.30
N THR A 220 -11.56 2.61 4.88
CA THR A 220 -11.37 2.05 3.54
C THR A 220 -12.21 0.79 3.34
N VAL A 221 -12.18 -0.14 4.30
CA VAL A 221 -12.97 -1.37 4.22
C VAL A 221 -14.48 -1.05 4.24
N ASN A 222 -14.93 -0.20 5.16
CA ASN A 222 -16.33 0.23 5.24
C ASN A 222 -16.83 0.81 3.90
N THR A 223 -16.06 1.72 3.31
CA THR A 223 -16.41 2.37 2.03
C THR A 223 -16.38 1.41 0.85
N MET A 224 -15.28 0.67 0.70
CA MET A 224 -15.05 -0.17 -0.49
C MET A 224 -15.93 -1.43 -0.50
N LYS A 225 -16.26 -1.96 0.69
CA LYS A 225 -17.21 -3.06 0.86
C LYS A 225 -18.66 -2.57 0.98
N ARG A 226 -18.91 -1.25 0.99
CA ARG A 226 -20.25 -0.62 1.07
C ARG A 226 -21.05 -1.06 2.30
N LEU A 227 -20.39 -1.16 3.47
CA LEU A 227 -21.02 -1.67 4.69
C LEU A 227 -21.97 -0.66 5.35
N GLY A 228 -21.86 0.64 5.03
CA GLY A 228 -22.73 1.68 5.56
C GLY A 228 -22.59 1.94 7.07
N LEU A 229 -21.47 1.51 7.68
CA LEU A 229 -21.27 1.62 9.13
C LEU A 229 -20.94 3.06 9.54
N VAL A 230 -21.48 3.51 10.66
CA VAL A 230 -21.08 4.74 11.35
C VAL A 230 -19.96 4.39 12.34
N LEU A 231 -18.71 4.61 11.90
CA LEU A 231 -17.53 4.29 12.71
C LEU A 231 -17.25 5.39 13.75
N PRO A 232 -17.06 5.07 15.05
CA PRO A 232 -16.89 6.04 16.13
C PRO A 232 -15.46 6.60 16.21
N LEU A 233 -14.94 7.14 15.09
CA LEU A 233 -13.54 7.55 14.92
C LEU A 233 -13.30 9.07 15.12
N GLY A 234 -14.31 9.83 15.47
CA GLY A 234 -14.21 11.28 15.68
C GLY A 234 -13.50 11.64 16.99
N GLU A 235 -12.92 12.83 17.07
CA GLU A 235 -12.43 13.50 18.30
C GLU A 235 -11.51 12.64 19.22
N LEU A 236 -10.65 11.81 18.62
CA LEU A 236 -9.74 10.94 19.37
C LEU A 236 -8.31 11.48 19.43
N SER A 237 -7.97 12.48 18.62
CA SER A 237 -6.61 12.98 18.49
C SER A 237 -6.14 13.71 19.75
N PHE A 238 -4.85 13.53 20.06
CA PHE A 238 -4.18 14.27 21.11
C PHE A 238 -3.65 15.58 20.56
N LYS A 239 -3.65 16.63 21.39
CA LYS A 239 -2.98 17.89 21.06
C LYS A 239 -1.47 17.64 20.99
N GLU A 240 -0.88 17.92 19.84
CA GLU A 240 0.56 17.86 19.65
C GLU A 240 1.22 19.11 20.20
N GLY A 241 2.35 18.95 20.88
CA GLY A 241 3.19 20.07 21.28
C GLY A 241 3.91 20.70 20.08
N GLU A 242 4.77 21.68 20.34
CA GLU A 242 5.60 22.28 19.30
C GLU A 242 6.41 21.22 18.56
N LYS A 243 6.38 21.30 17.22
CA LYS A 243 7.22 20.44 16.38
C LYS A 243 8.66 20.87 16.52
N LEU A 244 9.43 20.14 17.32
CA LEU A 244 10.86 20.34 17.40
C LEU A 244 11.48 20.04 16.03
N THR A 245 11.90 21.08 15.31
CA THR A 245 12.69 20.93 14.09
C THR A 245 14.11 20.45 14.44
N ARG A 246 14.70 19.64 13.55
CA ARG A 246 16.10 19.29 13.69
C ARG A 246 16.95 20.53 13.40
N PRO A 247 17.95 20.84 14.25
CA PRO A 247 18.80 21.97 13.98
C PRO A 247 19.69 21.72 12.74
N PRO A 248 20.04 22.73 11.97
CA PRO A 248 21.09 22.66 10.96
C PRO A 248 22.47 22.49 11.62
N PHE A 249 23.41 21.81 10.98
CA PHE A 249 24.81 21.91 11.36
C PHE A 249 25.35 23.31 11.01
N SER A 250 26.16 23.89 11.90
CA SER A 250 26.87 25.12 11.58
C SER A 250 27.93 24.87 10.48
N GLU A 251 28.27 25.92 9.72
CA GLU A 251 29.32 25.83 8.70
C GLU A 251 30.66 25.49 9.32
N GLU A 252 30.95 26.06 10.48
CA GLU A 252 32.16 25.77 11.23
C GLU A 252 32.25 24.32 11.62
N TRP A 253 31.13 23.71 12.13
CA TRP A 253 31.13 22.30 12.49
C TRP A 253 31.31 21.40 11.27
N ILE A 254 30.66 21.72 10.15
CA ILE A 254 30.87 20.96 8.92
C ILE A 254 32.34 21.00 8.53
N ARG A 255 32.96 22.17 8.51
CA ARG A 255 34.34 22.38 8.07
C ARG A 255 35.36 21.74 9.03
N SER A 256 35.24 22.03 10.34
CA SER A 256 36.23 21.66 11.32
C SER A 256 36.07 20.24 11.88
N ARG A 257 34.86 19.68 11.84
CA ARG A 257 34.56 18.37 12.44
C ARG A 257 34.21 17.31 11.43
N LEU A 258 33.22 17.55 10.56
CA LEU A 258 32.75 16.55 9.58
C LEU A 258 33.75 16.37 8.42
N LEU A 259 34.40 17.44 7.98
CA LEU A 259 35.37 17.42 6.88
C LEU A 259 36.83 17.36 7.36
N ALA A 260 37.05 17.25 8.66
CA ALA A 260 38.40 17.05 9.19
C ALA A 260 39.01 15.76 8.63
N PRO A 261 40.32 15.75 8.35
CA PRO A 261 41.03 14.54 7.92
C PRO A 261 40.77 13.36 8.89
N GLY A 262 40.37 12.20 8.35
CA GLY A 262 40.08 11.01 9.15
C GLY A 262 38.76 10.98 9.90
N ALA A 263 38.01 12.09 9.99
CA ALA A 263 36.78 12.17 10.79
C ALA A 263 35.72 11.13 10.41
N LEU A 264 35.65 10.75 9.13
CA LEU A 264 34.71 9.77 8.60
C LEU A 264 35.35 8.40 8.34
N ASP A 265 36.59 8.15 8.84
CA ASP A 265 37.19 6.84 8.71
C ASP A 265 36.43 5.82 9.58
N GLY A 266 36.31 4.61 9.07
CA GLY A 266 35.44 3.59 9.71
C GLY A 266 33.96 3.63 9.26
N LEU A 267 33.48 4.72 8.65
CA LEU A 267 32.19 4.71 7.92
C LEU A 267 32.43 4.06 6.56
N ASN A 268 31.62 3.05 6.20
CA ASN A 268 31.78 2.40 4.90
C ASN A 268 31.67 3.41 3.74
N GLY A 269 32.43 3.17 2.68
CA GLY A 269 32.64 4.13 1.60
C GLY A 269 31.36 4.68 0.97
N GLN A 270 30.33 3.83 0.73
CA GLN A 270 29.07 4.31 0.15
C GLN A 270 28.29 5.20 1.14
N ALA A 271 28.27 4.87 2.44
CA ALA A 271 27.62 5.72 3.43
C ALA A 271 28.36 7.06 3.60
N ARG A 272 29.70 7.03 3.55
CA ARG A 272 30.54 8.23 3.58
C ARG A 272 30.25 9.12 2.36
N ALA A 273 30.23 8.55 1.16
CA ALA A 273 29.94 9.30 -0.05
C ALA A 273 28.53 9.90 -0.03
N LEU A 274 27.53 9.15 0.46
CA LEU A 274 26.17 9.66 0.62
C LEU A 274 26.06 10.76 1.69
N LEU A 275 26.84 10.70 2.76
CA LEU A 275 26.88 11.76 3.76
C LEU A 275 27.51 13.03 3.16
N LEU A 276 28.69 12.93 2.53
CA LEU A 276 29.38 14.04 1.87
C LEU A 276 28.58 14.61 0.71
N GLY A 277 27.90 13.75 -0.05
CA GLY A 277 27.00 14.16 -1.13
C GLY A 277 25.87 15.06 -0.65
N MET A 278 25.32 14.86 0.56
CA MET A 278 24.27 15.71 1.11
C MET A 278 24.74 17.15 1.42
N ILE A 279 26.03 17.38 1.66
CA ILE A 279 26.54 18.68 2.12
C ILE A 279 26.20 19.80 1.14
N ASN A 280 26.44 19.60 -0.16
CA ASN A 280 26.20 20.64 -1.18
C ASN A 280 25.00 20.33 -2.10
N THR A 281 24.15 19.37 -1.75
CA THR A 281 22.97 19.02 -2.56
C THR A 281 21.67 19.02 -1.77
N GLY A 282 21.75 18.80 -0.47
CA GLY A 282 20.59 18.72 0.42
C GLY A 282 19.55 17.66 0.05
N TYR A 283 19.85 16.65 -0.77
CA TYR A 283 18.88 15.60 -1.11
C TYR A 283 18.42 14.82 0.13
N ARG A 284 17.29 14.15 0.04
CA ARG A 284 16.86 13.24 1.11
C ARG A 284 17.69 11.97 1.09
N PRO A 285 18.12 11.41 2.24
CA PRO A 285 18.96 10.19 2.28
C PRO A 285 18.45 9.06 1.38
N SER A 286 17.13 8.87 1.31
CA SER A 286 16.54 7.87 0.44
C SER A 286 16.55 8.24 -1.06
N GLU A 287 16.68 9.51 -1.40
CA GLU A 287 16.87 9.97 -2.78
C GLU A 287 18.30 9.68 -3.23
N GLY A 288 19.29 10.08 -2.42
CA GLY A 288 20.70 9.78 -2.70
C GLY A 288 20.99 8.28 -2.80
N ALA A 289 20.43 7.49 -1.86
CA ALA A 289 20.59 6.03 -1.88
C ALA A 289 19.98 5.32 -3.11
N ALA A 290 19.04 5.98 -3.80
CA ALA A 290 18.38 5.42 -4.97
C ALA A 290 19.07 5.77 -6.30
N LEU A 291 20.07 6.66 -6.29
CA LEU A 291 20.79 7.08 -7.50
C LEU A 291 21.50 5.91 -8.19
N THR A 292 21.52 5.96 -9.51
CA THR A 292 22.10 4.96 -10.43
C THR A 292 23.08 5.64 -11.40
N ALA A 293 23.79 4.87 -12.20
CA ALA A 293 24.63 5.38 -13.27
C ALA A 293 23.87 6.31 -14.23
N GLU A 294 22.59 6.00 -14.49
CA GLU A 294 21.76 6.78 -15.39
C GLU A 294 21.35 8.14 -14.79
N THR A 295 21.34 8.27 -13.47
CA THR A 295 20.92 9.48 -12.76
C THR A 295 22.10 10.29 -12.19
N ILE A 296 23.31 9.76 -12.23
CA ILE A 296 24.55 10.46 -11.88
C ILE A 296 25.25 10.85 -13.18
N ARG A 297 25.31 12.14 -13.48
CA ARG A 297 25.92 12.70 -14.70
C ARG A 297 27.20 13.45 -14.33
N LEU A 298 28.35 12.83 -14.56
CA LEU A 298 29.66 13.39 -14.22
C LEU A 298 30.43 13.92 -15.43
N ASP A 299 30.24 13.29 -16.59
CA ASP A 299 30.94 13.58 -17.85
C ASP A 299 30.12 14.52 -18.71
N CYS A 300 29.85 15.75 -18.20
CA CYS A 300 29.11 16.79 -18.87
C CYS A 300 29.56 18.17 -18.34
N ASP A 301 29.19 19.26 -19.04
CA ASP A 301 29.61 20.62 -18.69
C ASP A 301 29.28 21.00 -17.25
N VAL A 302 28.13 20.59 -16.75
CA VAL A 302 27.70 20.78 -15.36
C VAL A 302 27.43 19.41 -14.73
N PRO A 303 28.37 18.83 -13.97
CA PRO A 303 28.13 17.58 -13.24
C PRO A 303 26.92 17.71 -12.31
N HIS A 304 26.02 16.75 -12.36
CA HIS A 304 24.76 16.80 -11.62
C HIS A 304 24.18 15.43 -11.30
N ILE A 305 23.20 15.40 -10.41
CA ILE A 305 22.34 14.23 -10.15
C ILE A 305 20.90 14.56 -10.52
N SER A 306 20.19 13.55 -11.03
CA SER A 306 18.75 13.64 -11.34
C SER A 306 17.96 12.82 -10.31
N ILE A 307 17.01 13.45 -9.63
CA ILE A 307 16.09 12.74 -8.74
C ILE A 307 14.86 12.36 -9.55
N GLU A 308 14.78 11.07 -9.89
CA GLU A 308 13.77 10.50 -10.78
C GLU A 308 12.90 9.44 -10.05
N PRO A 309 11.66 9.16 -10.52
CA PRO A 309 10.79 8.12 -9.97
C PRO A 309 11.14 6.73 -10.49
N GLU A 310 12.42 6.43 -10.69
CA GLU A 310 12.88 5.14 -11.22
C GLU A 310 12.73 4.02 -10.20
N GLY A 311 11.85 3.05 -10.49
CA GLY A 311 11.56 1.91 -9.62
C GLY A 311 11.01 2.28 -8.24
N ARG A 312 10.56 3.53 -8.05
CA ARG A 312 10.04 4.05 -6.77
C ARG A 312 9.08 5.22 -6.95
N GLN A 313 8.21 5.43 -5.99
CA GLN A 313 7.39 6.63 -5.93
C GLN A 313 8.16 7.76 -5.24
N LEU A 314 8.16 8.95 -5.84
CA LEU A 314 8.67 10.16 -5.18
C LEU A 314 7.64 10.68 -4.16
N LYS A 315 8.11 11.41 -3.13
CA LYS A 315 7.25 11.96 -2.06
C LYS A 315 6.17 12.92 -2.60
N SER A 316 6.48 13.63 -3.67
CA SER A 316 5.55 14.53 -4.36
C SER A 316 5.97 14.66 -5.82
N HIS A 317 5.07 15.16 -6.67
CA HIS A 317 5.39 15.49 -8.08
C HIS A 317 6.57 16.47 -8.20
N TYR A 318 6.70 17.41 -7.26
CA TYR A 318 7.78 18.41 -7.24
C TYR A 318 9.15 17.83 -6.84
N ALA A 319 9.20 16.58 -6.37
CA ALA A 319 10.46 15.95 -5.96
C ALA A 319 11.37 15.59 -7.14
N ARG A 320 10.84 15.48 -8.36
CA ARG A 320 11.62 15.31 -9.59
C ARG A 320 12.41 16.58 -9.87
N ARG A 321 13.74 16.48 -9.93
CA ARG A 321 14.61 17.63 -10.09
C ARG A 321 16.04 17.24 -10.43
N VAL A 322 16.79 18.21 -10.97
CA VAL A 322 18.23 18.11 -11.19
C VAL A 322 18.96 18.94 -10.15
N ILE A 323 20.04 18.42 -9.58
CA ILE A 323 20.84 19.12 -8.57
C ILE A 323 22.30 19.09 -9.03
N PRO A 324 22.95 20.25 -9.23
CA PRO A 324 24.36 20.31 -9.60
C PRO A 324 25.25 19.76 -8.48
N LEU A 325 26.35 19.12 -8.87
CA LEU A 325 27.37 18.60 -7.95
C LEU A 325 28.54 19.54 -7.89
N THR A 326 28.87 20.02 -6.69
CA THR A 326 29.97 20.95 -6.43
C THR A 326 30.83 20.49 -5.26
N GLY A 327 32.08 20.95 -5.16
CA GLY A 327 32.95 20.77 -4.00
C GLY A 327 33.08 19.32 -3.53
N VAL A 328 32.89 19.10 -2.22
CA VAL A 328 33.03 17.76 -1.59
C VAL A 328 31.96 16.76 -2.11
N SER A 329 30.79 17.25 -2.48
CA SER A 329 29.73 16.39 -3.02
C SER A 329 30.14 15.83 -4.39
N LEU A 330 30.71 16.64 -5.28
CA LEU A 330 31.23 16.16 -6.56
C LEU A 330 32.37 15.15 -6.36
N LYS A 331 33.32 15.44 -5.45
CA LYS A 331 34.42 14.53 -5.12
C LYS A 331 33.91 13.17 -4.63
N ALA A 332 32.85 13.17 -3.81
CA ALA A 332 32.24 11.97 -3.29
C ALA A 332 31.56 11.13 -4.38
N PHE A 333 30.79 11.76 -5.28
CA PHE A 333 30.12 11.06 -6.36
C PHE A 333 31.05 10.53 -7.44
N LYS A 334 32.19 11.19 -7.70
CA LYS A 334 33.24 10.65 -8.60
C LYS A 334 33.77 9.30 -8.17
N GLN A 335 33.67 8.94 -6.87
CA GLN A 335 34.10 7.65 -6.34
C GLN A 335 33.02 6.56 -6.54
N TYR A 336 31.77 6.93 -6.83
CA TYR A 336 30.64 6.02 -6.97
C TYR A 336 29.74 6.41 -8.16
N PRO A 337 30.28 6.42 -9.38
CA PRO A 337 29.51 6.82 -10.55
C PRO A 337 28.35 5.88 -10.85
N GLU A 338 28.47 4.60 -10.45
CA GLU A 338 27.42 3.57 -10.61
C GLU A 338 26.31 3.63 -9.54
N GLY A 339 26.41 4.58 -8.61
CA GLY A 339 25.47 4.72 -7.51
C GLY A 339 25.78 3.85 -6.28
N PHE A 340 24.75 3.49 -5.50
CA PHE A 340 24.90 2.99 -4.15
C PHE A 340 24.15 1.67 -3.89
N PRO A 341 24.54 0.54 -4.48
CA PRO A 341 23.81 -0.72 -4.43
C PRO A 341 23.61 -1.25 -2.99
N ARG A 342 24.54 -0.95 -2.05
CA ARG A 342 24.42 -1.35 -0.65
C ARG A 342 23.19 -0.73 0.03
N TYR A 343 22.78 0.47 -0.39
CA TYR A 343 21.70 1.24 0.24
C TYR A 343 20.46 1.41 -0.62
N ARG A 344 20.53 1.03 -1.90
CA ARG A 344 19.38 1.06 -2.81
C ARG A 344 18.27 0.17 -2.25
N ASN A 345 17.05 0.71 -2.19
CA ASN A 345 15.86 0.04 -1.66
C ASN A 345 15.99 -0.48 -0.21
N ARG A 346 16.87 0.15 0.60
CA ARG A 346 17.07 -0.18 2.02
C ARG A 346 16.95 1.06 2.90
N ALA A 347 16.23 0.95 4.01
CA ALA A 347 16.04 2.04 4.96
C ALA A 347 17.22 2.24 5.94
N THR A 348 18.30 1.50 5.78
CA THR A 348 19.40 1.40 6.79
C THR A 348 20.39 2.55 6.77
N LEU A 349 20.51 3.31 5.67
CA LEU A 349 21.50 4.38 5.52
C LEU A 349 21.52 5.36 6.71
N SER A 350 20.35 5.96 7.00
CA SER A 350 20.26 6.96 8.07
C SER A 350 20.61 6.38 9.44
N ALA A 351 20.24 5.12 9.71
CA ALA A 351 20.57 4.45 10.96
C ALA A 351 22.08 4.22 11.10
N VAL A 352 22.73 3.72 10.05
CA VAL A 352 24.18 3.48 10.00
C VAL A 352 24.94 4.79 10.20
N VAL A 353 24.61 5.83 9.42
CA VAL A 353 25.29 7.13 9.51
C VAL A 353 25.07 7.77 10.87
N ASN A 354 23.84 7.84 11.37
CA ASN A 354 23.55 8.48 12.66
C ASN A 354 24.19 7.73 13.84
N LYS A 355 24.26 6.40 13.77
CA LYS A 355 25.00 5.62 14.78
C LYS A 355 26.47 5.98 14.77
N PHE A 356 27.08 6.06 13.59
CA PHE A 356 28.50 6.43 13.43
C PHE A 356 28.77 7.85 13.92
N LEU A 357 27.96 8.84 13.48
CA LEU A 357 28.12 10.24 13.92
C LEU A 357 28.06 10.38 15.45
N ARG A 358 27.13 9.68 16.09
CA ARG A 358 26.97 9.70 17.55
C ARG A 358 28.16 9.05 18.24
N ALA A 359 28.58 7.89 17.77
CA ALA A 359 29.69 7.13 18.39
C ALA A 359 31.05 7.86 18.30
N ASN A 360 31.21 8.73 17.29
CA ASN A 360 32.47 9.45 17.05
C ASN A 360 32.41 10.95 17.44
N GLY A 361 31.37 11.39 18.18
CA GLY A 361 31.27 12.78 18.62
C GLY A 361 31.14 13.80 17.47
N LEU A 362 30.56 13.37 16.35
CA LEU A 362 30.37 14.18 15.12
C LEU A 362 29.00 14.85 15.04
N LEU A 363 28.18 14.75 16.07
CA LEU A 363 26.94 15.49 16.22
C LEU A 363 27.22 16.77 17.03
N GLU A 364 26.88 17.94 16.50
CA GLU A 364 27.06 19.24 17.16
C GLU A 364 26.21 19.33 18.45
N THR A 365 24.98 18.77 18.43
CA THR A 365 24.18 18.50 19.62
C THR A 365 23.46 17.14 19.48
N PRO A 366 22.92 16.55 20.57
CA PRO A 366 22.15 15.31 20.49
C PRO A 366 20.95 15.33 19.54
N ARG A 367 20.45 16.53 19.18
CA ARG A 367 19.32 16.73 18.27
C ARG A 367 19.70 16.67 16.80
N HIS A 368 21.00 16.75 16.47
CA HIS A 368 21.50 16.65 15.10
C HIS A 368 21.41 15.22 14.55
N SER A 369 21.41 15.12 13.25
CA SER A 369 21.42 13.85 12.50
C SER A 369 21.95 14.10 11.09
N MET A 370 22.18 13.03 10.32
CA MET A 370 22.48 13.16 8.88
C MET A 370 21.55 14.13 8.15
N TYR A 371 20.26 14.14 8.52
CA TYR A 371 19.27 15.01 7.90
C TYR A 371 19.49 16.50 8.18
N SER A 372 20.23 16.84 9.23
CA SER A 372 20.62 18.22 9.58
C SER A 372 21.49 18.88 8.51
N LEU A 373 22.22 18.10 7.70
CA LEU A 373 22.95 18.63 6.54
C LEU A 373 22.04 19.24 5.48
N ARG A 374 20.83 18.70 5.33
CA ARG A 374 19.85 19.29 4.42
C ARG A 374 19.36 20.65 4.92
N HIS A 375 19.15 20.80 6.23
CA HIS A 375 18.82 22.10 6.82
C HIS A 375 20.00 23.09 6.70
N ALA A 376 21.23 22.63 6.98
CA ALA A 376 22.42 23.45 6.80
C ALA A 376 22.62 23.92 5.34
N PHE A 377 22.27 23.10 4.36
CA PHE A 377 22.32 23.52 2.95
C PHE A 377 21.28 24.60 2.64
N GLU A 378 20.06 24.50 3.20
CA GLU A 378 19.03 25.54 3.08
C GLU A 378 19.52 26.87 3.66
N ASP A 379 20.06 26.84 4.89
CA ASP A 379 20.51 28.05 5.58
C ASP A 379 21.67 28.74 4.84
N ARG A 380 22.62 27.95 4.29
CA ARG A 380 23.70 28.51 3.46
C ARG A 380 23.18 29.19 2.20
N MET A 381 22.19 28.59 1.53
CA MET A 381 21.56 29.22 0.36
C MET A 381 20.83 30.52 0.73
N LEU A 382 20.16 30.51 1.90
CA LEU A 382 19.45 31.70 2.39
C LEU A 382 20.43 32.82 2.75
N ALA A 383 21.54 32.48 3.41
CA ALA A 383 22.57 33.45 3.83
C ALA A 383 23.17 34.23 2.67
N VAL A 384 23.29 33.64 1.48
CA VAL A 384 23.81 34.32 0.28
C VAL A 384 22.70 34.87 -0.65
N GLY A 385 21.47 34.87 -0.21
CA GLY A 385 20.33 35.45 -0.92
C GLY A 385 19.87 34.69 -2.16
N ILE A 386 20.06 33.35 -2.23
CA ILE A 386 19.54 32.56 -3.34
C ILE A 386 18.00 32.64 -3.34
N ASP A 387 17.44 32.95 -4.51
CA ASP A 387 15.99 33.13 -4.71
C ASP A 387 15.17 31.94 -4.17
N ASP A 388 14.02 32.22 -3.56
CA ASP A 388 13.14 31.23 -2.94
C ASP A 388 12.70 30.13 -3.94
N ARG A 389 12.44 30.50 -5.19
CA ARG A 389 12.07 29.51 -6.22
C ARG A 389 13.20 28.53 -6.50
N ILE A 390 14.44 29.00 -6.62
CA ILE A 390 15.62 28.16 -6.85
C ILE A 390 15.83 27.21 -5.66
N ARG A 391 15.73 27.74 -4.43
CA ARG A 391 15.85 26.94 -3.21
C ARG A 391 14.77 25.85 -3.15
N ARG A 392 13.49 26.19 -3.40
CA ARG A 392 12.38 25.23 -3.43
C ARG A 392 12.54 24.18 -4.53
N ASP A 393 13.03 24.56 -5.70
CA ASP A 393 13.29 23.65 -6.80
C ASP A 393 14.39 22.64 -6.44
N LEU A 394 15.52 23.10 -5.87
CA LEU A 394 16.60 22.24 -5.38
C LEU A 394 16.14 21.25 -4.27
N PHE A 395 15.19 21.66 -3.43
CA PHE A 395 14.63 20.83 -2.36
C PHE A 395 13.46 19.96 -2.79
N GLY A 396 12.91 20.17 -3.97
CA GLY A 396 11.71 19.48 -4.44
C GLY A 396 10.50 19.80 -3.55
N HIS A 397 10.33 21.07 -3.21
CA HIS A 397 9.20 21.63 -2.48
C HIS A 397 8.21 22.30 -3.43
N ARG A 398 6.93 22.30 -3.04
CA ARG A 398 5.92 23.06 -3.75
C ARG A 398 6.24 24.55 -3.62
N LEU A 399 6.13 25.29 -4.71
CA LEU A 399 6.06 26.76 -4.67
C LEU A 399 4.60 27.14 -4.38
N ASP A 400 4.39 28.05 -3.43
CA ASP A 400 3.05 28.43 -2.99
C ASP A 400 2.38 29.48 -3.91
N ARG A 401 3.03 29.81 -5.04
CA ARG A 401 2.52 30.67 -6.10
C ARG A 401 2.59 29.96 -7.46
N GLU A 402 1.92 30.49 -8.47
CA GLU A 402 1.99 29.94 -9.82
C GLU A 402 3.42 30.00 -10.38
N ARG A 403 3.76 28.99 -11.17
CA ARG A 403 5.07 28.86 -11.83
C ARG A 403 4.98 29.38 -13.25
N TYR A 404 5.66 30.46 -13.53
CA TYR A 404 5.85 30.97 -14.89
C TYR A 404 7.26 30.62 -15.38
N GLY A 405 7.36 30.23 -16.65
CA GLY A 405 8.62 29.88 -17.31
C GLY A 405 9.29 28.58 -16.77
N LYS A 406 10.41 28.21 -17.38
CA LYS A 406 11.13 26.96 -17.13
C LYS A 406 11.95 26.95 -15.82
N GLY A 407 12.16 28.09 -15.16
CA GLY A 407 13.04 28.22 -14.00
C GLY A 407 14.47 28.61 -14.39
N ALA A 408 15.38 28.58 -13.41
CA ALA A 408 16.80 28.87 -13.62
C ALA A 408 17.48 27.76 -14.44
N SER A 409 18.47 28.08 -15.27
CA SER A 409 19.27 27.07 -15.96
C SER A 409 20.17 26.31 -14.98
N LEU A 410 20.61 25.12 -15.38
CA LEU A 410 21.46 24.29 -14.54
C LEU A 410 22.82 24.95 -14.27
N GLU A 411 23.38 25.64 -15.27
CA GLU A 411 24.61 26.41 -15.19
C GLU A 411 24.51 27.52 -14.14
N HIS A 412 23.42 28.30 -14.19
CA HIS A 412 23.20 29.36 -13.23
C HIS A 412 23.03 28.82 -11.80
N VAL A 413 22.27 27.72 -11.64
CA VAL A 413 22.12 27.06 -10.34
C VAL A 413 23.45 26.52 -9.83
N ALA A 414 24.28 25.96 -10.71
CA ALA A 414 25.61 25.45 -10.36
C ALA A 414 26.54 26.57 -9.89
N GLU A 415 26.51 27.73 -10.57
CA GLU A 415 27.26 28.91 -10.15
C GLU A 415 26.85 29.36 -8.74
N LEU A 416 25.54 29.48 -8.49
CA LEU A 416 25.04 29.88 -7.18
C LEU A 416 25.44 28.91 -6.05
N VAL A 417 25.28 27.60 -6.29
CA VAL A 417 25.63 26.55 -5.32
C VAL A 417 27.14 26.50 -5.10
N SER A 418 27.95 26.79 -6.11
CA SER A 418 29.42 26.81 -5.97
C SER A 418 29.91 27.90 -5.01
N ARG A 419 29.19 29.00 -4.85
CA ARG A 419 29.53 30.07 -3.90
C ARG A 419 29.43 29.65 -2.43
N ILE A 420 28.65 28.63 -2.14
CA ILE A 420 28.41 28.10 -0.79
C ILE A 420 28.98 26.68 -0.60
N ALA A 421 29.71 26.16 -1.57
CA ALA A 421 30.23 24.79 -1.55
C ALA A 421 31.44 24.67 -0.62
N PHE A 422 31.55 23.49 0.05
CA PHE A 422 32.75 23.06 0.74
C PHE A 422 33.65 22.27 -0.18
#